data_6bce39f3520bf923189a0c4f267b67dc
#
_entry.id   6bce39f3520bf923189a0c4f267b67dc
#
_cell.length_a   1.000
_cell.length_b   1.000
_cell.length_c   1.000
_cell.angle_alpha   90.00
_cell.angle_beta   90.00
_cell.angle_gamma   90.00
#
_symmetry.space_group_name_H-M   'P 1'
#
loop_
_entity.id
_entity.type
_entity.pdbx_description
1 polymer ?
#
loop_
_entity_poly.entity_id
_entity_poly.type
_entity_poly.pdbx_seq_one_letter_code
_entity_poly.pdbx_strand_id
1 'polypeptide(L)'
;MQKTSQFFRSKVRSLFLHWIGPVALLFYILIGCDQFYNVKQDVVVARAGNSYLYRSELRDNITVFSSKTDSIIQSENYINNWARKQLLYDQALINLAVDAQKEMDELVNSYRSDLWSRSYKEFIVKSNIDTLISKTEIETYYRENQNNFRLNEVMVNLRYIALPSENIDLLEIKDKLIRFQDDDIRFLDSLTFQFNSYGLKDSLWLTKRELIRTLPIINENNFENYLKKSQFFLIEDAFEVYLLFVNNYMLRNEVAPLVSIENTIHKIVFNKRKLDFIKQFDKEI
;
A
#
# COMPACT_ATOMS: atom_id res chain seq x y z
N MET A 1 -15.90 -6.33 -89.74
CA MET A 1 -14.86 -5.50 -89.06
C MET A 1 -15.16 -5.25 -87.58
N GLN A 2 -15.68 -6.19 -86.86
CA GLN A 2 -16.00 -5.98 -85.41
C GLN A 2 -15.38 -6.94 -84.46
N LYS A 3 -14.56 -7.90 -84.86
CA LYS A 3 -13.94 -8.88 -84.00
C LYS A 3 -12.47 -8.60 -83.53
N THR A 4 -11.79 -7.65 -84.17
CA THR A 4 -10.39 -7.28 -83.87
C THR A 4 -10.24 -6.23 -82.75
N SER A 5 -11.27 -5.47 -82.41
CA SER A 5 -11.19 -4.42 -81.41
C SER A 5 -11.37 -4.92 -79.94
N GLN A 6 -12.01 -6.07 -79.76
CA GLN A 6 -12.22 -6.62 -78.44
C GLN A 6 -10.97 -7.40 -77.93
N PHE A 7 -10.18 -7.98 -78.82
CA PHE A 7 -8.99 -8.73 -78.45
C PHE A 7 -7.84 -7.83 -77.99
N PHE A 8 -7.77 -6.63 -78.51
CA PHE A 8 -6.74 -5.65 -78.11
C PHE A 8 -7.04 -4.99 -76.73
N ARG A 9 -8.33 -4.79 -76.41
CA ARG A 9 -8.74 -4.24 -75.09
C ARG A 9 -8.53 -5.21 -73.92
N SER A 10 -8.63 -6.51 -74.14
CA SER A 10 -8.45 -7.51 -73.06
C SER A 10 -6.97 -7.71 -72.70
N LYS A 11 -6.06 -7.67 -73.67
CA LYS A 11 -4.61 -7.82 -73.44
C LYS A 11 -3.97 -6.60 -72.77
N VAL A 12 -4.46 -5.39 -73.06
CA VAL A 12 -3.97 -4.18 -72.45
C VAL A 12 -4.43 -4.09 -70.97
N ARG A 13 -5.65 -4.57 -70.65
CA ARG A 13 -6.12 -4.65 -69.26
C ARG A 13 -5.37 -5.66 -68.41
N SER A 14 -4.97 -6.78 -68.95
CA SER A 14 -4.23 -7.81 -68.21
C SER A 14 -2.78 -7.38 -67.94
N LEU A 15 -2.15 -6.65 -68.87
CA LEU A 15 -0.80 -6.09 -68.66
C LEU A 15 -0.75 -4.96 -67.61
N PHE A 16 -1.78 -4.13 -67.54
CA PHE A 16 -1.86 -3.09 -66.51
C PHE A 16 -2.10 -3.65 -65.12
N LEU A 17 -2.90 -4.72 -64.98
CA LEU A 17 -3.15 -5.35 -63.65
C LEU A 17 -1.91 -6.05 -63.09
N HIS A 18 -1.01 -6.59 -63.90
CA HIS A 18 0.22 -7.28 -63.45
C HIS A 18 1.31 -6.31 -63.00
N TRP A 19 1.28 -5.06 -63.40
CA TRP A 19 2.24 -4.03 -63.01
C TRP A 19 1.81 -3.18 -61.82
N ILE A 20 0.51 -3.12 -61.52
CA ILE A 20 -0.04 -2.35 -60.38
C ILE A 20 0.30 -3.08 -59.07
N GLY A 21 0.33 -4.41 -59.05
CA GLY A 21 0.66 -5.22 -57.86
C GLY A 21 2.06 -4.95 -57.30
N PRO A 22 3.14 -5.09 -58.10
CA PRO A 22 4.49 -4.85 -57.60
C PRO A 22 4.75 -3.35 -57.25
N VAL A 23 4.14 -2.42 -57.95
CA VAL A 23 4.27 -0.97 -57.66
C VAL A 23 3.57 -0.61 -56.35
N ALA A 24 2.38 -1.16 -56.08
CA ALA A 24 1.67 -0.96 -54.82
C ALA A 24 2.42 -1.61 -53.64
N LEU A 25 3.06 -2.79 -53.83
CA LEU A 25 3.88 -3.44 -52.82
C LEU A 25 5.13 -2.62 -52.50
N LEU A 26 5.75 -2.01 -53.53
CA LEU A 26 6.93 -1.15 -53.35
C LEU A 26 6.58 0.14 -52.58
N PHE A 27 5.36 0.67 -52.78
CA PHE A 27 4.87 1.85 -52.11
C PHE A 27 4.56 1.55 -50.62
N TYR A 28 4.09 0.35 -50.30
CA TYR A 28 3.88 -0.11 -48.90
C TYR A 28 5.19 -0.27 -48.12
N ILE A 29 6.26 -0.68 -48.80
CA ILE A 29 7.59 -0.81 -48.16
C ILE A 29 8.21 0.56 -47.85
N LEU A 30 7.87 1.61 -48.64
CA LEU A 30 8.39 2.95 -48.38
C LEU A 30 7.66 3.71 -47.26
N ILE A 31 6.43 3.31 -46.91
CA ILE A 31 5.67 3.91 -45.81
C ILE A 31 6.05 3.27 -44.43
N GLY A 32 6.67 2.11 -44.45
CA GLY A 32 7.08 1.36 -43.23
C GLY A 32 8.31 1.92 -42.49
N CYS A 33 9.00 2.92 -43.03
CA CYS A 33 10.26 3.40 -42.44
C CYS A 33 10.11 4.55 -41.41
N ASP A 34 8.92 5.10 -41.18
CA ASP A 34 8.75 6.21 -40.22
C ASP A 34 8.42 5.76 -38.79
N GLN A 35 8.40 4.46 -38.53
CA GLN A 35 8.27 3.93 -37.17
C GLN A 35 9.63 3.53 -36.54
N PHE A 36 10.72 4.13 -36.96
CA PHE A 36 11.91 4.13 -36.13
C PHE A 36 11.63 5.05 -34.94
N TYR A 37 11.32 4.42 -33.80
CA TYR A 37 11.33 4.98 -32.49
C TYR A 37 12.35 6.11 -32.39
N ASN A 38 11.88 7.32 -32.18
CA ASN A 38 12.71 8.40 -31.66
C ASN A 38 13.10 8.02 -30.22
N VAL A 39 14.06 7.12 -30.10
CA VAL A 39 14.80 6.93 -28.87
C VAL A 39 15.45 8.29 -28.62
N LYS A 40 14.83 9.13 -27.80
CA LYS A 40 15.49 10.32 -27.30
C LYS A 40 16.83 9.83 -26.76
N GLN A 41 17.88 10.09 -27.53
CA GLN A 41 19.24 9.78 -27.07
C GLN A 41 19.42 10.52 -25.76
N ASP A 42 19.56 9.78 -24.66
CA ASP A 42 19.75 10.38 -23.37
C ASP A 42 21.08 11.12 -23.36
N VAL A 43 21.11 12.29 -22.75
CA VAL A 43 22.27 13.16 -22.76
C VAL A 43 23.26 12.69 -21.72
N VAL A 44 24.48 12.41 -22.15
CA VAL A 44 25.61 12.13 -21.25
C VAL A 44 25.94 13.40 -20.45
N VAL A 45 25.91 13.32 -19.14
CA VAL A 45 26.22 14.44 -18.22
C VAL A 45 27.60 14.33 -17.57
N ALA A 46 28.12 13.09 -17.45
CA ALA A 46 29.46 12.84 -16.95
C ALA A 46 30.03 11.55 -17.51
N ARG A 47 31.37 11.41 -17.49
CA ARG A 47 32.09 10.19 -17.84
C ARG A 47 33.19 9.92 -16.83
N ALA A 48 33.34 8.68 -16.41
CA ALA A 48 34.45 8.20 -15.58
C ALA A 48 34.94 6.85 -16.17
N GLY A 49 36.19 6.83 -16.66
CA GLY A 49 36.71 5.68 -17.37
C GLY A 49 35.86 5.32 -18.62
N ASN A 50 35.31 4.13 -18.65
CA ASN A 50 34.43 3.65 -19.72
C ASN A 50 32.94 3.78 -19.35
N SER A 51 32.61 4.27 -18.17
CA SER A 51 31.25 4.44 -17.70
C SER A 51 30.72 5.84 -18.02
N TYR A 52 29.44 5.90 -18.40
CA TYR A 52 28.74 7.16 -18.73
C TYR A 52 27.56 7.33 -17.80
N LEU A 53 27.41 8.54 -17.25
CA LEU A 53 26.25 8.96 -16.49
C LEU A 53 25.30 9.72 -17.41
N TYR A 54 24.06 9.31 -17.48
CA TYR A 54 23.03 9.92 -18.30
C TYR A 54 22.16 10.88 -17.50
N ARG A 55 21.55 11.85 -18.19
CA ARG A 55 20.69 12.86 -17.57
C ARG A 55 19.45 12.24 -16.92
N SER A 56 18.88 11.19 -17.50
CA SER A 56 17.76 10.46 -16.91
C SER A 56 18.15 9.88 -15.54
N GLU A 57 19.30 9.20 -15.47
CA GLU A 57 19.81 8.60 -14.24
C GLU A 57 20.08 9.66 -13.17
N LEU A 58 20.70 10.79 -13.56
CA LEU A 58 20.91 11.91 -12.64
C LEU A 58 19.58 12.43 -12.08
N ARG A 59 18.58 12.62 -12.94
CA ARG A 59 17.27 13.12 -12.56
C ARG A 59 16.52 12.15 -11.65
N ASP A 60 16.58 10.84 -11.92
CA ASP A 60 15.87 9.83 -11.16
C ASP A 60 16.43 9.64 -9.75
N ASN A 61 17.70 10.02 -9.55
CA ASN A 61 18.38 9.94 -8.25
C ASN A 61 18.37 11.26 -7.44
N ILE A 62 17.92 12.37 -8.06
CA ILE A 62 17.83 13.66 -7.39
C ILE A 62 16.41 14.19 -7.55
N THR A 63 15.56 13.98 -6.55
CA THR A 63 14.11 14.20 -6.67
C THR A 63 13.56 15.41 -5.92
N VAL A 64 14.31 16.01 -5.00
CA VAL A 64 13.81 17.10 -4.14
C VAL A 64 14.76 18.29 -4.19
N PHE A 65 14.26 19.43 -4.68
CA PHE A 65 15.03 20.69 -4.70
C PHE A 65 14.27 21.76 -3.92
N SER A 66 14.97 22.43 -3.01
CA SER A 66 14.46 23.61 -2.31
C SER A 66 14.65 24.91 -3.13
N SER A 67 15.64 24.93 -4.03
CA SER A 67 15.97 26.05 -4.89
C SER A 67 16.78 25.60 -6.11
N LYS A 68 16.97 26.51 -7.08
CA LYS A 68 17.86 26.27 -8.22
C LYS A 68 19.31 26.06 -7.81
N THR A 69 19.78 26.76 -6.80
CA THR A 69 21.15 26.62 -6.27
C THR A 69 21.31 25.25 -5.60
N ASP A 70 20.34 24.83 -4.83
CA ASP A 70 20.32 23.50 -4.20
C ASP A 70 20.36 22.38 -5.24
N SER A 71 19.58 22.49 -6.32
CA SER A 71 19.63 21.57 -7.46
C SER A 71 21.01 21.42 -8.07
N ILE A 72 21.74 22.52 -8.24
CA ILE A 72 23.11 22.52 -8.79
C ILE A 72 24.06 21.77 -7.83
N ILE A 73 24.03 22.13 -6.54
CA ILE A 73 24.90 21.52 -5.53
C ILE A 73 24.63 20.01 -5.41
N GLN A 74 23.38 19.61 -5.37
CA GLN A 74 23.02 18.18 -5.29
C GLN A 74 23.45 17.41 -6.55
N SER A 75 23.29 18.02 -7.74
CA SER A 75 23.74 17.43 -9.00
C SER A 75 25.25 17.23 -9.04
N GLU A 76 26.04 18.25 -8.65
CA GLU A 76 27.49 18.17 -8.58
C GLU A 76 27.96 17.11 -7.57
N ASN A 77 27.33 17.07 -6.40
CA ASN A 77 27.63 16.07 -5.37
C ASN A 77 27.34 14.65 -5.87
N TYR A 78 26.20 14.45 -6.54
CA TYR A 78 25.85 13.16 -7.12
C TYR A 78 26.86 12.73 -8.18
N ILE A 79 27.17 13.62 -9.15
CA ILE A 79 28.13 13.35 -10.22
C ILE A 79 29.49 12.99 -9.66
N ASN A 80 29.99 13.76 -8.69
CA ASN A 80 31.30 13.51 -8.07
C ASN A 80 31.32 12.17 -7.31
N ASN A 81 30.27 11.85 -6.57
CA ASN A 81 30.18 10.58 -5.86
C ASN A 81 30.06 9.39 -6.83
N TRP A 82 29.25 9.54 -7.88
CA TRP A 82 29.14 8.55 -8.95
C TRP A 82 30.50 8.29 -9.63
N ALA A 83 31.19 9.36 -10.06
CA ALA A 83 32.48 9.23 -10.72
C ALA A 83 33.52 8.55 -9.83
N ARG A 84 33.59 8.94 -8.55
CA ARG A 84 34.49 8.32 -7.57
C ARG A 84 34.18 6.83 -7.41
N LYS A 85 32.89 6.45 -7.34
CA LYS A 85 32.47 5.06 -7.24
C LYS A 85 32.89 4.25 -8.46
N GLN A 86 32.74 4.80 -9.68
CA GLN A 86 33.17 4.13 -10.92
C GLN A 86 34.68 3.93 -10.95
N LEU A 87 35.46 4.96 -10.62
CA LEU A 87 36.93 4.86 -10.61
C LEU A 87 37.42 3.85 -9.55
N LEU A 88 36.80 3.81 -8.36
CA LEU A 88 37.14 2.82 -7.33
C LEU A 88 36.78 1.40 -7.78
N TYR A 89 35.64 1.23 -8.46
CA TYR A 89 35.25 -0.06 -9.02
C TYR A 89 36.24 -0.53 -10.08
N ASP A 90 36.64 0.34 -11.02
CA ASP A 90 37.66 0.02 -12.03
C ASP A 90 38.99 -0.36 -11.39
N GLN A 91 39.43 0.38 -10.34
CA GLN A 91 40.64 0.06 -9.58
C GLN A 91 40.53 -1.25 -8.83
N ALA A 92 39.35 -1.59 -8.30
CA ALA A 92 39.12 -2.87 -7.63
C ALA A 92 39.26 -4.04 -8.60
N LEU A 93 38.72 -3.93 -9.82
CA LEU A 93 38.86 -4.96 -10.86
C LEU A 93 40.31 -5.18 -11.30
N ILE A 94 41.18 -4.16 -11.21
CA ILE A 94 42.59 -4.28 -11.58
C ILE A 94 43.44 -4.82 -10.43
N ASN A 95 43.16 -4.40 -9.20
CA ASN A 95 44.06 -4.61 -8.07
C ASN A 95 43.65 -5.71 -7.09
N LEU A 96 42.38 -6.13 -7.08
CA LEU A 96 41.96 -7.24 -6.23
C LEU A 96 42.35 -8.60 -6.84
N ALA A 97 42.67 -9.53 -5.96
CA ALA A 97 42.96 -10.91 -6.37
C ALA A 97 41.77 -11.54 -7.09
N VAL A 98 42.02 -12.39 -8.07
CA VAL A 98 40.98 -13.07 -8.86
C VAL A 98 39.99 -13.85 -7.98
N ASP A 99 40.47 -14.49 -6.94
CA ASP A 99 39.60 -15.24 -6.01
C ASP A 99 38.62 -14.30 -5.28
N ALA A 100 39.07 -13.09 -4.87
CA ALA A 100 38.21 -12.11 -4.24
C ALA A 100 37.17 -11.56 -5.22
N GLN A 101 37.53 -11.33 -6.49
CA GLN A 101 36.59 -10.92 -7.53
C GLN A 101 35.52 -12.00 -7.77
N LYS A 102 35.96 -13.26 -7.85
CA LYS A 102 35.05 -14.41 -8.02
C LYS A 102 34.06 -14.55 -6.86
N GLU A 103 34.54 -14.39 -5.62
CA GLU A 103 33.68 -14.41 -4.44
C GLU A 103 32.60 -13.32 -4.49
N MET A 104 32.98 -12.08 -4.91
CA MET A 104 32.02 -10.98 -5.10
C MET A 104 30.98 -11.30 -6.17
N ASP A 105 31.40 -11.85 -7.31
CA ASP A 105 30.50 -12.23 -8.38
C ASP A 105 29.53 -13.35 -7.95
N GLU A 106 30.01 -14.34 -7.20
CA GLU A 106 29.16 -15.40 -6.63
C GLU A 106 28.11 -14.82 -5.68
N LEU A 107 28.50 -13.89 -4.80
CA LEU A 107 27.56 -13.19 -3.90
C LEU A 107 26.50 -12.39 -4.68
N VAL A 108 26.90 -11.63 -5.69
CA VAL A 108 25.98 -10.86 -6.54
C VAL A 108 25.02 -11.77 -7.29
N ASN A 109 25.51 -12.88 -7.84
CA ASN A 109 24.69 -13.84 -8.57
C ASN A 109 23.70 -14.57 -7.64
N SER A 110 24.15 -14.97 -6.45
CA SER A 110 23.28 -15.55 -5.42
C SER A 110 22.18 -14.58 -5.04
N TYR A 111 22.53 -13.36 -4.71
CA TYR A 111 21.55 -12.32 -4.34
C TYR A 111 20.55 -12.02 -5.48
N ARG A 112 21.03 -11.97 -6.71
CA ARG A 112 20.17 -11.81 -7.90
C ARG A 112 19.16 -12.95 -7.99
N SER A 113 19.62 -14.20 -7.84
CA SER A 113 18.76 -15.38 -7.89
C SER A 113 17.69 -15.34 -6.78
N ASP A 114 18.10 -14.96 -5.57
CA ASP A 114 17.17 -14.83 -4.44
C ASP A 114 16.09 -13.76 -4.68
N LEU A 115 16.48 -12.60 -5.23
CA LEU A 115 15.53 -11.54 -5.58
C LEU A 115 14.52 -12.01 -6.63
N TRP A 116 14.98 -12.66 -7.70
CA TRP A 116 14.10 -13.19 -8.73
C TRP A 116 13.16 -14.25 -8.19
N SER A 117 13.67 -15.20 -7.41
CA SER A 117 12.88 -16.26 -6.78
C SER A 117 11.81 -15.70 -5.87
N ARG A 118 12.18 -14.73 -5.03
CA ARG A 118 11.24 -14.04 -4.14
C ARG A 118 10.17 -13.29 -4.93
N SER A 119 10.58 -12.50 -5.92
CA SER A 119 9.66 -11.72 -6.76
C SER A 119 8.68 -12.62 -7.51
N TYR A 120 9.15 -13.76 -8.01
CA TYR A 120 8.30 -14.74 -8.67
C TYR A 120 7.30 -15.38 -7.71
N LYS A 121 7.75 -15.79 -6.51
CA LYS A 121 6.84 -16.30 -5.47
C LYS A 121 5.77 -15.28 -5.08
N GLU A 122 6.13 -14.01 -4.94
CA GLU A 122 5.17 -12.94 -4.65
C GLU A 122 4.17 -12.74 -5.79
N PHE A 123 4.63 -12.81 -7.04
CA PHE A 123 3.75 -12.74 -8.21
C PHE A 123 2.75 -13.90 -8.24
N ILE A 124 3.23 -15.15 -8.05
CA ILE A 124 2.36 -16.34 -8.02
C ILE A 124 1.35 -16.27 -6.88
N VAL A 125 1.78 -15.87 -5.69
CA VAL A 125 0.88 -15.64 -4.54
C VAL A 125 -0.20 -14.63 -4.90
N LYS A 126 0.19 -13.47 -5.41
CA LYS A 126 -0.76 -12.38 -5.75
C LYS A 126 -1.78 -12.81 -6.81
N SER A 127 -1.37 -13.69 -7.74
CA SER A 127 -2.21 -14.12 -8.85
C SER A 127 -3.16 -15.27 -8.52
N ASN A 128 -2.83 -16.09 -7.51
CA ASN A 128 -3.54 -17.35 -7.28
C ASN A 128 -4.14 -17.50 -5.88
N ILE A 129 -3.72 -16.67 -4.91
CA ILE A 129 -4.24 -16.80 -3.55
C ILE A 129 -5.64 -16.20 -3.43
N ASP A 130 -6.53 -16.93 -2.78
CA ASP A 130 -7.81 -16.37 -2.35
C ASP A 130 -7.58 -15.40 -1.17
N THR A 131 -7.92 -14.14 -1.38
CA THR A 131 -7.79 -13.07 -0.37
C THR A 131 -8.99 -12.95 0.56
N LEU A 132 -10.09 -13.62 0.23
CA LEU A 132 -11.32 -13.59 1.03
C LEU A 132 -11.16 -14.50 2.24
N ILE A 133 -11.22 -13.93 3.41
CA ILE A 133 -11.27 -14.67 4.68
C ILE A 133 -12.69 -14.56 5.22
N SER A 134 -13.35 -15.69 5.38
CA SER A 134 -14.72 -15.74 5.90
C SER A 134 -14.74 -15.47 7.40
N LYS A 135 -15.89 -14.98 7.87
CA LYS A 135 -16.14 -14.78 9.30
C LYS A 135 -15.99 -16.10 10.07
N THR A 136 -16.44 -17.22 9.49
CA THR A 136 -16.32 -18.54 10.09
C THR A 136 -14.86 -18.96 10.29
N GLU A 137 -13.97 -18.65 9.35
CA GLU A 137 -12.53 -18.94 9.50
C GLU A 137 -11.92 -18.12 10.64
N ILE A 138 -12.29 -16.84 10.75
CA ILE A 138 -11.85 -15.95 11.82
C ILE A 138 -12.30 -16.49 13.18
N GLU A 139 -13.59 -16.82 13.33
CA GLU A 139 -14.17 -17.36 14.56
C GLU A 139 -13.55 -18.71 14.95
N THR A 140 -13.31 -19.58 13.98
CA THR A 140 -12.68 -20.88 14.21
C THR A 140 -11.25 -20.72 14.68
N TYR A 141 -10.47 -19.88 13.97
CA TYR A 141 -9.09 -19.60 14.35
C TYR A 141 -9.00 -18.99 15.75
N TYR A 142 -9.87 -18.03 16.07
CA TYR A 142 -9.94 -17.44 17.41
C TYR A 142 -10.21 -18.49 18.48
N ARG A 143 -11.24 -19.31 18.31
CA ARG A 143 -11.63 -20.35 19.28
C ARG A 143 -10.50 -21.34 19.55
N GLU A 144 -9.78 -21.76 18.51
CA GLU A 144 -8.67 -22.72 18.62
C GLU A 144 -7.42 -22.11 19.28
N ASN A 145 -7.27 -20.78 19.20
CA ASN A 145 -6.05 -20.07 19.61
C ASN A 145 -6.27 -19.01 20.70
N GLN A 146 -7.39 -19.03 21.41
CA GLN A 146 -7.78 -17.99 22.40
C GLN A 146 -6.66 -17.63 23.38
N ASN A 147 -5.93 -18.63 23.86
CA ASN A 147 -4.86 -18.43 24.85
C ASN A 147 -3.68 -17.58 24.34
N ASN A 148 -3.55 -17.46 23.02
CA ASN A 148 -2.51 -16.64 22.39
C ASN A 148 -2.90 -15.15 22.32
N PHE A 149 -4.18 -14.83 22.53
CA PHE A 149 -4.72 -13.48 22.41
C PHE A 149 -5.00 -12.86 23.77
N ARG A 150 -3.96 -12.73 24.59
CA ARG A 150 -4.08 -12.10 25.89
C ARG A 150 -3.77 -10.61 25.82
N LEU A 151 -4.56 -9.83 26.51
CA LEU A 151 -4.42 -8.38 26.55
C LEU A 151 -3.11 -7.96 27.24
N ASN A 152 -2.38 -7.07 26.61
CA ASN A 152 -1.17 -6.46 27.18
C ASN A 152 -1.48 -5.29 28.13
N GLU A 153 -2.65 -4.70 27.98
CA GLU A 153 -3.15 -3.57 28.78
C GLU A 153 -4.67 -3.69 28.94
N VAL A 154 -5.24 -2.86 29.79
CA VAL A 154 -6.68 -2.80 29.99
C VAL A 154 -7.35 -2.35 28.71
N MET A 155 -8.48 -2.99 28.36
CA MET A 155 -9.39 -2.55 27.30
C MET A 155 -10.75 -2.21 27.86
N VAL A 156 -11.36 -1.17 27.32
CA VAL A 156 -12.68 -0.69 27.72
C VAL A 156 -13.61 -0.73 26.50
N ASN A 157 -14.76 -1.38 26.65
CA ASN A 157 -15.85 -1.31 25.70
C ASN A 157 -16.78 -0.16 26.09
N LEU A 158 -16.88 0.83 25.24
CA LEU A 158 -17.59 2.05 25.55
C LEU A 158 -18.21 2.70 24.32
N ARG A 159 -19.16 3.57 24.57
CA ARG A 159 -19.63 4.56 23.61
C ARG A 159 -19.49 5.95 24.24
N TYR A 160 -19.19 6.95 23.43
CA TYR A 160 -18.93 8.29 23.94
C TYR A 160 -19.32 9.37 22.93
N ILE A 161 -19.59 10.56 23.47
CA ILE A 161 -19.79 11.80 22.72
C ILE A 161 -19.06 12.91 23.47
N ALA A 162 -18.26 13.71 22.77
CA ALA A 162 -17.72 14.97 23.23
C ALA A 162 -18.41 16.12 22.46
N LEU A 163 -18.97 17.09 23.15
CA LEU A 163 -19.71 18.18 22.54
C LEU A 163 -19.49 19.46 23.32
N PRO A 164 -19.76 20.64 22.71
CA PRO A 164 -19.66 21.92 23.42
C PRO A 164 -20.57 21.96 24.66
N SER A 165 -20.10 22.58 25.76
CA SER A 165 -20.83 22.66 27.04
C SER A 165 -22.18 23.38 26.94
N GLU A 166 -22.35 24.29 25.98
CA GLU A 166 -23.58 25.05 25.76
C GLU A 166 -24.59 24.34 24.83
N ASN A 167 -24.42 23.05 24.55
CA ASN A 167 -25.30 22.31 23.63
C ASN A 167 -26.73 22.21 24.22
N ILE A 168 -27.72 22.66 23.44
CA ILE A 168 -29.15 22.74 23.88
C ILE A 168 -29.73 21.32 24.04
N ASP A 169 -29.27 20.36 23.25
CA ASP A 169 -29.82 19.00 23.18
C ASP A 169 -29.12 18.02 24.15
N LEU A 170 -28.27 18.55 25.06
CA LEU A 170 -27.43 17.75 25.95
C LEU A 170 -28.20 16.65 26.72
N LEU A 171 -29.35 17.00 27.29
CA LEU A 171 -30.18 16.07 28.08
C LEU A 171 -30.75 14.95 27.19
N GLU A 172 -31.25 15.30 26.03
CA GLU A 172 -31.78 14.31 25.09
C GLU A 172 -30.66 13.40 24.54
N ILE A 173 -29.54 13.97 24.14
CA ILE A 173 -28.35 13.21 23.70
C ILE A 173 -27.88 12.22 24.77
N LYS A 174 -27.82 12.68 26.04
CA LYS A 174 -27.48 11.82 27.18
C LYS A 174 -28.43 10.62 27.30
N ASP A 175 -29.76 10.87 27.31
CA ASP A 175 -30.76 9.83 27.49
C ASP A 175 -30.71 8.81 26.34
N LYS A 176 -30.51 9.28 25.09
CA LYS A 176 -30.33 8.44 23.90
C LYS A 176 -29.06 7.63 23.99
N LEU A 177 -27.93 8.22 24.42
CA LEU A 177 -26.66 7.52 24.59
C LEU A 177 -26.74 6.41 25.65
N ILE A 178 -27.48 6.63 26.73
CA ILE A 178 -27.67 5.62 27.78
C ILE A 178 -28.56 4.49 27.29
N ARG A 179 -29.69 4.76 26.65
CA ARG A 179 -30.64 3.76 26.18
C ARG A 179 -30.15 3.00 24.97
N PHE A 180 -29.62 3.68 23.97
CA PHE A 180 -28.92 3.22 22.78
C PHE A 180 -29.65 2.13 21.97
N GLN A 181 -30.95 2.34 21.72
CA GLN A 181 -31.76 1.51 20.82
C GLN A 181 -31.62 2.00 19.36
N ASP A 182 -32.11 1.25 18.39
CA ASP A 182 -31.96 1.59 16.96
C ASP A 182 -32.45 3.00 16.62
N ASP A 183 -33.56 3.45 17.23
CA ASP A 183 -34.08 4.81 17.05
C ASP A 183 -33.17 5.86 17.68
N ASP A 184 -32.57 5.53 18.82
CA ASP A 184 -31.63 6.40 19.51
C ASP A 184 -30.34 6.58 18.73
N ILE A 185 -29.83 5.48 18.15
CA ILE A 185 -28.64 5.52 17.30
C ILE A 185 -28.92 6.39 16.08
N ARG A 186 -30.04 6.23 15.39
CA ARG A 186 -30.43 7.09 14.25
C ARG A 186 -30.53 8.57 14.64
N PHE A 187 -31.07 8.86 15.80
CA PHE A 187 -31.14 10.22 16.32
C PHE A 187 -29.73 10.78 16.58
N LEU A 188 -28.87 10.04 17.28
CA LEU A 188 -27.50 10.45 17.58
C LEU A 188 -26.67 10.62 16.30
N ASP A 189 -26.81 9.72 15.34
CA ASP A 189 -26.14 9.80 14.03
C ASP A 189 -26.55 11.08 13.26
N SER A 190 -27.81 11.51 13.38
CA SER A 190 -28.30 12.74 12.75
C SER A 190 -27.69 14.02 13.35
N LEU A 191 -27.19 13.96 14.58
CA LEU A 191 -26.59 15.09 15.31
C LEU A 191 -25.06 15.07 15.33
N THR A 192 -24.41 14.13 14.63
CA THR A 192 -22.94 13.98 14.65
C THR A 192 -22.17 15.23 14.23
N PHE A 193 -22.80 16.13 13.45
CA PHE A 193 -22.21 17.41 13.06
C PHE A 193 -22.04 18.40 14.25
N GLN A 194 -22.75 18.16 15.38
CA GLN A 194 -22.63 18.94 16.61
C GLN A 194 -21.56 18.39 17.56
N PHE A 195 -21.04 17.19 17.29
CA PHE A 195 -20.08 16.51 18.16
C PHE A 195 -18.64 16.81 17.76
N ASN A 196 -17.81 17.16 18.72
CA ASN A 196 -16.39 17.35 18.50
C ASN A 196 -15.67 16.02 18.27
N SER A 197 -16.06 14.98 19.02
CA SER A 197 -15.68 13.60 18.77
C SER A 197 -16.74 12.64 19.29
N TYR A 198 -16.81 11.44 18.70
CA TYR A 198 -17.80 10.45 19.12
C TYR A 198 -17.38 9.02 18.74
N GLY A 199 -17.94 8.06 19.46
CA GLY A 199 -17.85 6.64 19.19
C GLY A 199 -19.19 5.99 19.52
N LEU A 200 -20.04 5.78 18.51
CA LEU A 200 -21.42 5.32 18.64
C LEU A 200 -21.57 3.85 18.17
N LYS A 201 -20.71 2.97 18.67
CA LYS A 201 -20.78 1.54 18.35
C LYS A 201 -20.62 0.70 19.63
N ASP A 202 -21.54 -0.22 19.88
CA ASP A 202 -21.41 -1.17 21.00
C ASP A 202 -20.18 -2.09 20.88
N SER A 203 -19.66 -2.21 19.68
CA SER A 203 -18.44 -3.00 19.40
C SER A 203 -17.15 -2.21 19.58
N LEU A 204 -17.20 -0.95 20.01
CA LEU A 204 -16.02 -0.11 20.21
C LEU A 204 -15.25 -0.54 21.46
N TRP A 205 -14.06 -1.08 21.24
CA TRP A 205 -13.11 -1.39 22.28
C TRP A 205 -11.87 -0.52 22.13
N LEU A 206 -11.51 0.20 23.18
CA LEU A 206 -10.30 1.03 23.22
C LEU A 206 -9.37 0.51 24.30
N THR A 207 -8.08 0.47 24.00
CA THR A 207 -7.05 0.26 25.00
C THR A 207 -6.96 1.48 25.93
N LYS A 208 -6.39 1.33 27.11
CA LYS A 208 -6.15 2.45 28.03
C LYS A 208 -5.49 3.64 27.32
N ARG A 209 -4.45 3.36 26.52
CA ARG A 209 -3.72 4.38 25.78
C ARG A 209 -4.56 5.09 24.73
N GLU A 210 -5.37 4.33 23.97
CA GLU A 210 -6.29 4.90 22.98
C GLU A 210 -7.36 5.75 23.63
N LEU A 211 -7.92 5.30 24.76
CA LEU A 211 -8.94 6.04 25.49
C LEU A 211 -8.41 7.39 25.99
N ILE A 212 -7.22 7.41 26.61
CA ILE A 212 -6.57 8.64 27.09
C ILE A 212 -6.29 9.60 25.92
N ARG A 213 -5.88 9.07 24.75
CA ARG A 213 -5.65 9.89 23.56
C ARG A 213 -6.96 10.44 22.98
N THR A 214 -8.02 9.66 23.02
CA THR A 214 -9.32 10.00 22.41
C THR A 214 -10.12 10.97 23.29
N LEU A 215 -10.05 10.79 24.60
CA LEU A 215 -10.72 11.62 25.62
C LEU A 215 -9.67 12.20 26.57
N PRO A 216 -9.07 13.36 26.25
CA PRO A 216 -7.95 13.93 27.03
C PRO A 216 -8.30 14.29 28.49
N ILE A 217 -9.59 14.41 28.80
CA ILE A 217 -10.08 14.59 30.17
C ILE A 217 -9.79 13.37 31.05
N ILE A 218 -9.65 12.20 30.44
CA ILE A 218 -9.20 10.95 31.09
C ILE A 218 -7.68 10.86 30.95
N ASN A 219 -6.99 10.63 32.06
CA ASN A 219 -5.54 10.55 32.11
C ASN A 219 -5.09 9.36 33.00
N GLU A 220 -3.79 9.16 33.11
CA GLU A 220 -3.21 8.03 33.86
C GLU A 220 -3.69 7.98 35.33
N ASN A 221 -3.97 9.15 35.95
CA ASN A 221 -4.30 9.24 37.36
C ASN A 221 -5.79 9.01 37.66
N ASN A 222 -6.68 9.27 36.69
CA ASN A 222 -8.13 9.16 36.87
C ASN A 222 -8.77 8.01 36.10
N PHE A 223 -8.05 7.34 35.21
CA PHE A 223 -8.55 6.28 34.33
C PHE A 223 -9.32 5.18 35.09
N GLU A 224 -8.80 4.73 36.25
CA GLU A 224 -9.39 3.64 37.02
C GLU A 224 -10.78 3.97 37.56
N ASN A 225 -11.10 5.27 37.76
CA ASN A 225 -12.42 5.73 38.22
C ASN A 225 -13.55 5.38 37.22
N TYR A 226 -13.18 5.20 35.94
CA TYR A 226 -14.09 4.89 34.84
C TYR A 226 -14.21 3.40 34.53
N LEU A 227 -13.47 2.52 35.19
CA LEU A 227 -13.57 1.08 35.03
C LEU A 227 -14.77 0.49 35.80
N LYS A 228 -15.98 0.84 35.35
CA LYS A 228 -17.23 0.34 35.93
C LYS A 228 -18.17 -0.11 34.82
N LYS A 229 -18.61 -1.37 34.91
CA LYS A 229 -19.49 -1.97 33.90
C LYS A 229 -20.89 -1.37 33.94
N SER A 230 -21.47 -1.17 32.77
CA SER A 230 -22.83 -0.60 32.59
C SER A 230 -23.03 0.73 33.29
N GLN A 231 -21.99 1.57 33.28
CA GLN A 231 -22.00 2.84 34.00
C GLN A 231 -21.89 4.02 33.02
N PHE A 232 -22.76 5.00 33.25
CA PHE A 232 -22.69 6.29 32.57
C PHE A 232 -21.84 7.27 33.40
N PHE A 233 -21.05 8.09 32.70
CA PHE A 233 -20.26 9.18 33.25
C PHE A 233 -20.52 10.45 32.43
N LEU A 234 -20.71 11.55 33.12
CA LEU A 234 -20.69 12.89 32.57
C LEU A 234 -19.49 13.62 33.17
N ILE A 235 -18.61 14.08 32.28
CA ILE A 235 -17.37 14.74 32.65
C ILE A 235 -17.36 16.09 31.92
N GLU A 236 -17.04 17.15 32.63
CA GLU A 236 -17.06 18.50 32.07
C GLU A 236 -15.69 19.14 32.27
N ASP A 237 -15.27 19.90 31.29
CA ASP A 237 -14.20 20.88 31.41
C ASP A 237 -14.71 22.29 31.05
N ALA A 238 -13.80 23.24 30.85
CA ALA A 238 -14.17 24.63 30.61
C ALA A 238 -14.88 24.85 29.24
N PHE A 239 -14.78 23.91 28.31
CA PHE A 239 -15.23 24.07 26.91
C PHE A 239 -16.12 22.95 26.42
N GLU A 240 -15.99 21.77 26.98
CA GLU A 240 -16.62 20.55 26.48
C GLU A 240 -17.27 19.73 27.59
N VAL A 241 -18.33 19.02 27.20
CA VAL A 241 -18.95 17.96 27.99
C VAL A 241 -18.69 16.62 27.31
N TYR A 242 -18.23 15.67 28.08
CA TYR A 242 -17.98 14.30 27.66
C TYR A 242 -19.04 13.40 28.27
N LEU A 243 -19.84 12.80 27.41
CA LEU A 243 -20.81 11.76 27.76
C LEU A 243 -20.17 10.40 27.45
N LEU A 244 -19.99 9.60 28.47
CA LEU A 244 -19.32 8.30 28.37
C LEU A 244 -20.21 7.22 28.95
N PHE A 245 -20.49 6.17 28.18
CA PHE A 245 -21.13 4.98 28.71
C PHE A 245 -20.19 3.78 28.56
N VAL A 246 -19.72 3.25 29.68
CA VAL A 246 -18.85 2.08 29.71
C VAL A 246 -19.72 0.84 29.75
N ASN A 247 -19.74 0.05 28.68
CA ASN A 247 -20.46 -1.20 28.62
C ASN A 247 -19.77 -2.30 29.44
N ASN A 248 -18.45 -2.44 29.21
CA ASN A 248 -17.64 -3.48 29.84
C ASN A 248 -16.16 -3.03 29.83
N TYR A 249 -15.34 -3.74 30.58
CA TYR A 249 -13.89 -3.64 30.51
C TYR A 249 -13.24 -4.99 30.74
N MET A 250 -12.03 -5.15 30.27
CA MET A 250 -11.19 -6.33 30.44
C MET A 250 -9.82 -5.92 30.95
N LEU A 251 -9.30 -6.71 31.87
CA LEU A 251 -8.02 -6.45 32.49
C LEU A 251 -6.88 -7.03 31.66
N ARG A 252 -5.67 -6.57 31.99
CA ARG A 252 -4.45 -7.16 31.45
C ARG A 252 -4.41 -8.66 31.72
N ASN A 253 -3.93 -9.46 30.76
CA ASN A 253 -3.86 -10.92 30.74
C ASN A 253 -5.21 -11.64 30.55
N GLU A 254 -6.34 -10.96 30.50
CA GLU A 254 -7.58 -11.58 30.04
C GLU A 254 -7.53 -11.84 28.52
N VAL A 255 -8.36 -12.76 28.04
CA VAL A 255 -8.45 -13.09 26.62
C VAL A 255 -9.15 -11.93 25.88
N ALA A 256 -8.49 -11.38 24.88
CA ALA A 256 -9.06 -10.28 24.10
C ALA A 256 -10.37 -10.70 23.42
N PRO A 257 -11.44 -9.88 23.44
CA PRO A 257 -12.66 -10.20 22.76
C PRO A 257 -12.44 -10.22 21.23
N LEU A 258 -13.05 -11.17 20.53
CA LEU A 258 -12.89 -11.38 19.09
C LEU A 258 -13.03 -10.06 18.32
N VAL A 259 -14.05 -9.27 18.64
CA VAL A 259 -14.35 -7.99 17.97
C VAL A 259 -13.17 -7.03 18.00
N SER A 260 -12.39 -7.01 19.09
CA SER A 260 -11.24 -6.10 19.23
C SER A 260 -10.02 -6.54 18.41
N ILE A 261 -9.93 -7.82 18.06
CA ILE A 261 -8.78 -8.41 17.37
C ILE A 261 -9.12 -9.05 16.03
N GLU A 262 -10.34 -8.89 15.54
CA GLU A 262 -10.83 -9.48 14.30
C GLU A 262 -9.90 -9.17 13.11
N ASN A 263 -9.50 -7.91 12.97
CA ASN A 263 -8.55 -7.49 11.93
C ASN A 263 -7.17 -8.13 12.09
N THR A 264 -6.75 -8.40 13.32
CA THR A 264 -5.48 -9.07 13.59
C THR A 264 -5.57 -10.53 13.19
N ILE A 265 -6.66 -11.22 13.55
CA ILE A 265 -6.89 -12.62 13.18
C ILE A 265 -7.01 -12.76 11.67
N HIS A 266 -7.75 -11.85 11.01
CA HIS A 266 -7.82 -11.82 9.55
C HIS A 266 -6.44 -11.82 8.90
N LYS A 267 -5.54 -10.94 9.36
CA LYS A 267 -4.15 -10.90 8.87
C LYS A 267 -3.38 -12.18 9.15
N ILE A 268 -3.56 -12.79 10.32
CA ILE A 268 -2.89 -14.05 10.69
C ILE A 268 -3.37 -15.20 9.80
N VAL A 269 -4.68 -15.35 9.61
CA VAL A 269 -5.27 -16.41 8.77
C VAL A 269 -4.82 -16.24 7.32
N PHE A 270 -4.84 -15.01 6.79
CA PHE A 270 -4.34 -14.71 5.47
C PHE A 270 -2.84 -15.04 5.31
N ASN A 271 -2.01 -14.64 6.26
CA ASN A 271 -0.58 -14.94 6.23
C ASN A 271 -0.30 -16.45 6.33
N LYS A 272 -1.07 -17.18 7.14
CA LYS A 272 -1.00 -18.65 7.20
C LYS A 272 -1.31 -19.27 5.85
N ARG A 273 -2.43 -18.86 5.22
CA ARG A 273 -2.81 -19.31 3.87
C ARG A 273 -1.71 -19.03 2.85
N LYS A 274 -1.13 -17.82 2.91
CA LYS A 274 0.00 -17.43 2.04
C LYS A 274 1.21 -18.34 2.23
N LEU A 275 1.59 -18.62 3.48
CA LEU A 275 2.73 -19.50 3.79
C LEU A 275 2.48 -20.95 3.37
N ASP A 276 1.29 -21.46 3.57
CA ASP A 276 0.92 -22.82 3.17
C ASP A 276 0.92 -22.95 1.64
N PHE A 277 0.41 -21.96 0.93
CA PHE A 277 0.46 -21.88 -0.53
C PHE A 277 1.92 -21.88 -1.04
N ILE A 278 2.80 -21.05 -0.46
CA ILE A 278 4.22 -21.02 -0.84
C ILE A 278 4.90 -22.37 -0.58
N LYS A 279 4.63 -22.99 0.57
CA LYS A 279 5.19 -24.32 0.89
C LYS A 279 4.73 -25.40 -0.08
N GLN A 280 3.47 -25.35 -0.52
CA GLN A 280 2.96 -26.27 -1.51
C GLN A 280 3.63 -26.03 -2.87
N PHE A 281 3.70 -24.78 -3.30
CA PHE A 281 4.37 -24.37 -4.53
C PHE A 281 5.85 -24.80 -4.57
N ASP A 282 6.59 -24.63 -3.45
CA ASP A 282 8.00 -25.05 -3.35
C ASP A 282 8.20 -26.59 -3.40
N LYS A 283 7.14 -27.37 -3.17
CA LYS A 283 7.19 -28.84 -3.32
C LYS A 283 6.85 -29.32 -4.73
N GLU A 284 6.16 -28.47 -5.50
CA GLU A 284 5.72 -28.80 -6.86
C GLU A 284 6.79 -28.44 -7.92
N ILE A 285 7.77 -27.59 -7.55
CA ILE A 285 8.94 -27.27 -8.39
C ILE A 285 10.05 -28.31 -8.20
#